data_7d851a24cf9cf2db22691a88f2407aa1
#
_entry.id   7d851a24cf9cf2db22691a88f2407aa1
#
_cell.length_a   1.000
_cell.length_b   1.000
_cell.length_c   1.000
_cell.angle_alpha   90.00
_cell.angle_beta   90.00
_cell.angle_gamma   90.00
#
_symmetry.space_group_name_H-M   'P 1'
#
loop_
_entity.id
_entity.type
_entity.pdbx_description
1 polymer ?
#
loop_
_entity_poly.entity_id
_entity_poly.type
_entity_poly.pdbx_seq_one_letter_code
_entity_poly.pdbx_strand_id
1 'polypeptide(L)'
;FRLLLAGVVVICCCAAQARRYPYQNPQLTPKERAKDLCRRLTLEEKVGLMMNYSHPVERLDVPVFQWWNEALHGVGRNGHATVFPITMGMAATFDTVLVERIFTAVSDEARVKYNQARRLGTQREMYHHLSFWTPNINIFRDPRWGRGQETYGEDPYLTAVMGKSVVRGLQGPQDARYQKLLACAKHYAVHSGPEWSRHRYNAENIKLRDLHETYLYAFRALVKEAKVAEVMCAYNRFEGKPCCGSDRLLQQILRDEWGFEGLVTSDCGAIDDFWKDYGHHYSKGKTEAVS
;
A
#
# COMPACT_ATOMS: atom_id res chain seq x y z
N PHE A 1 43.16 -58.68 -2.55
CA PHE A 1 42.94 -57.23 -2.39
C PHE A 1 41.45 -56.93 -2.45
N ARG A 2 40.80 -56.66 -1.30
CA ARG A 2 39.41 -56.21 -1.19
C ARG A 2 39.47 -54.74 -0.87
N LEU A 3 39.01 -53.87 -1.81
CA LEU A 3 38.79 -52.48 -1.59
C LEU A 3 37.41 -52.30 -0.94
N LEU A 4 37.40 -51.86 0.30
CA LEU A 4 36.21 -51.35 1.00
C LEU A 4 35.96 -49.92 0.53
N LEU A 5 34.88 -49.69 -0.26
CA LEU A 5 34.34 -48.36 -0.52
C LEU A 5 33.50 -47.93 0.69
N ALA A 6 34.04 -47.01 1.49
CA ALA A 6 33.29 -46.35 2.54
C ALA A 6 32.47 -45.20 1.88
N GLY A 7 31.18 -45.44 1.68
CA GLY A 7 30.25 -44.41 1.25
C GLY A 7 29.98 -43.43 2.40
N VAL A 8 30.44 -42.18 2.27
CA VAL A 8 30.06 -41.09 3.16
C VAL A 8 28.67 -40.61 2.76
N VAL A 9 27.66 -41.02 3.50
CA VAL A 9 26.30 -40.45 3.40
C VAL A 9 26.33 -39.11 4.10
N VAL A 10 26.41 -38.02 3.32
CA VAL A 10 26.18 -36.67 3.82
C VAL A 10 24.69 -36.51 4.06
N ILE A 11 24.27 -36.75 5.30
CA ILE A 11 22.92 -36.40 5.75
C ILE A 11 22.87 -34.87 5.85
N CYS A 12 22.32 -34.22 4.83
CA CYS A 12 22.00 -32.80 4.86
C CYS A 12 20.85 -32.61 5.86
N CYS A 13 21.18 -32.50 7.15
CA CYS A 13 20.21 -32.06 8.16
C CYS A 13 19.85 -30.62 7.87
N CYS A 14 18.83 -30.39 7.02
CA CYS A 14 18.06 -29.16 7.09
C CYS A 14 17.38 -29.15 8.47
N ALA A 15 18.07 -28.58 9.47
CA ALA A 15 17.46 -28.28 10.75
C ALA A 15 16.32 -27.34 10.48
N ALA A 16 15.09 -27.87 10.35
CA ALA A 16 13.90 -27.09 10.39
C ALA A 16 13.90 -26.36 11.74
N GLN A 17 14.24 -25.09 11.72
CA GLN A 17 14.27 -24.26 12.93
C GLN A 17 12.91 -24.39 13.60
N ALA A 18 12.88 -25.00 14.78
CA ALA A 18 11.64 -25.26 15.49
C ALA A 18 10.88 -23.93 15.67
N ARG A 19 9.69 -23.84 15.10
CA ARG A 19 8.86 -22.64 15.17
C ARG A 19 8.51 -22.37 16.62
N ARG A 20 9.10 -21.34 17.17
CA ARG A 20 8.97 -20.99 18.60
C ARG A 20 7.57 -20.50 18.95
N TYR A 21 6.86 -19.89 17.98
CA TYR A 21 5.56 -19.24 18.23
C TYR A 21 4.54 -19.59 17.13
N PRO A 22 3.22 -19.62 17.46
CA PRO A 22 2.16 -19.89 16.50
C PRO A 22 2.17 -18.94 15.29
N TYR A 23 2.46 -17.65 15.45
CA TYR A 23 2.50 -16.71 14.32
C TYR A 23 3.57 -17.04 13.27
N GLN A 24 4.58 -17.81 13.62
CA GLN A 24 5.61 -18.29 12.69
C GLN A 24 5.13 -19.48 11.84
N ASN A 25 3.97 -20.06 12.19
CA ASN A 25 3.41 -21.20 11.46
C ASN A 25 2.71 -20.73 10.17
N PRO A 26 3.24 -20.98 8.95
CA PRO A 26 2.64 -20.59 7.70
C PRO A 26 1.36 -21.36 7.37
N GLN A 27 1.00 -22.41 8.11
CA GLN A 27 -0.27 -23.12 7.92
C GLN A 27 -1.46 -22.36 8.51
N LEU A 28 -1.21 -21.48 9.49
CA LEU A 28 -2.23 -20.58 10.03
C LEU A 28 -2.54 -19.44 9.07
N THR A 29 -3.75 -18.92 9.14
CA THR A 29 -4.17 -17.76 8.35
C THR A 29 -3.39 -16.51 8.77
N PRO A 30 -3.19 -15.51 7.90
CA PRO A 30 -2.57 -14.23 8.26
C PRO A 30 -3.23 -13.57 9.47
N LYS A 31 -4.56 -13.65 9.59
CA LYS A 31 -5.33 -13.08 10.71
C LYS A 31 -5.02 -13.76 12.04
N GLU A 32 -4.95 -15.09 12.06
CA GLU A 32 -4.56 -15.86 13.26
C GLU A 32 -3.13 -15.54 13.68
N ARG A 33 -2.21 -15.50 12.70
CA ARG A 33 -0.80 -15.16 12.92
C ARG A 33 -0.64 -13.74 13.47
N ALA A 34 -1.31 -12.77 12.88
CA ALA A 34 -1.30 -11.38 13.35
C ALA A 34 -1.86 -11.24 14.77
N LYS A 35 -2.95 -11.95 15.08
CA LYS A 35 -3.55 -11.94 16.41
C LYS A 35 -2.61 -12.52 17.47
N ASP A 36 -1.91 -13.61 17.19
CA ASP A 36 -0.92 -14.20 18.10
C ASP A 36 0.28 -13.26 18.29
N LEU A 37 0.83 -12.71 17.20
CA LEU A 37 1.93 -11.74 17.26
C LEU A 37 1.54 -10.50 18.07
N CYS A 38 0.40 -9.88 17.81
CA CYS A 38 -0.07 -8.67 18.47
C CYS A 38 -0.18 -8.82 19.99
N ARG A 39 -0.56 -10.01 20.50
CA ARG A 39 -0.60 -10.31 21.93
C ARG A 39 0.77 -10.38 22.60
N ARG A 40 1.83 -10.58 21.82
CA ARG A 40 3.21 -10.72 22.31
C ARG A 40 3.97 -9.40 22.29
N LEU A 41 3.52 -8.43 21.50
CA LEU A 41 4.14 -7.14 21.36
C LEU A 41 3.86 -6.24 22.57
N THR A 42 4.88 -5.51 23.01
CA THR A 42 4.71 -4.40 23.96
C THR A 42 4.03 -3.22 23.27
N LEU A 43 3.64 -2.20 24.05
CA LEU A 43 3.04 -0.99 23.48
C LEU A 43 4.04 -0.26 22.56
N GLU A 44 5.29 -0.12 22.99
CA GLU A 44 6.36 0.54 22.24
C GLU A 44 6.66 -0.19 20.92
N GLU A 45 6.68 -1.53 20.95
CA GLU A 45 6.87 -2.33 19.76
C GLU A 45 5.69 -2.18 18.77
N LYS A 46 4.46 -2.13 19.26
CA LYS A 46 3.28 -1.86 18.42
C LYS A 46 3.37 -0.49 17.76
N VAL A 47 3.74 0.56 18.50
CA VAL A 47 3.94 1.90 17.97
C VAL A 47 5.05 1.90 16.92
N GLY A 48 6.18 1.23 17.18
CA GLY A 48 7.28 1.09 16.21
C GLY A 48 6.88 0.40 14.91
N LEU A 49 5.94 -0.55 14.97
CA LEU A 49 5.40 -1.22 13.78
C LEU A 49 4.39 -0.37 12.98
N MET A 50 3.85 0.69 13.55
CA MET A 50 2.91 1.60 12.86
C MET A 50 3.61 2.67 12.01
N MET A 51 4.94 2.78 12.07
CA MET A 51 5.69 3.72 11.26
C MET A 51 5.94 3.20 9.84
N ASN A 52 6.14 4.10 8.86
CA ASN A 52 6.52 3.67 7.49
C ASN A 52 7.80 2.84 7.45
N TYR A 53 8.72 3.09 8.38
CA TYR A 53 9.82 2.20 8.74
C TYR A 53 9.40 1.42 9.98
N SER A 54 8.82 0.25 9.81
CA SER A 54 8.47 -0.64 10.91
C SER A 54 9.72 -1.23 11.52
N HIS A 55 10.00 -0.89 12.78
CA HIS A 55 11.18 -1.36 13.49
C HIS A 55 11.16 -2.88 13.66
N PRO A 56 12.31 -3.57 13.56
CA PRO A 56 12.37 -4.99 13.82
C PRO A 56 12.11 -5.28 15.31
N VAL A 57 11.47 -6.43 15.58
CA VAL A 57 11.30 -6.93 16.95
C VAL A 57 12.10 -8.22 17.07
N GLU A 58 13.39 -8.08 17.37
CA GLU A 58 14.38 -9.17 17.31
C GLU A 58 14.02 -10.34 18.24
N ARG A 59 13.55 -10.07 19.45
CA ARG A 59 13.12 -11.12 20.40
C ARG A 59 11.99 -12.02 19.90
N LEU A 60 11.28 -11.56 18.87
CA LEU A 60 10.17 -12.27 18.22
C LEU A 60 10.50 -12.65 16.76
N ASP A 61 11.72 -12.50 16.29
CA ASP A 61 12.12 -12.74 14.89
C ASP A 61 11.24 -11.99 13.88
N VAL A 62 10.73 -10.80 14.23
CA VAL A 62 10.00 -9.92 13.32
C VAL A 62 11.00 -9.02 12.62
N PRO A 63 11.18 -9.16 11.29
CA PRO A 63 12.11 -8.34 10.54
C PRO A 63 11.61 -6.91 10.37
N VAL A 64 12.52 -6.01 9.99
CA VAL A 64 12.17 -4.68 9.51
C VAL A 64 11.22 -4.78 8.31
N PHE A 65 10.32 -3.80 8.19
CA PHE A 65 9.50 -3.61 7.00
C PHE A 65 9.47 -2.13 6.60
N GLN A 66 9.73 -1.84 5.32
CA GLN A 66 9.58 -0.51 4.73
C GLN A 66 8.31 -0.46 3.91
N TRP A 67 7.37 0.37 4.34
CA TRP A 67 6.08 0.53 3.67
C TRP A 67 6.16 1.41 2.44
N TRP A 68 7.13 2.33 2.38
CA TRP A 68 7.22 3.31 1.30
C TRP A 68 8.03 2.80 0.11
N ASN A 69 7.33 2.37 -0.93
CA ASN A 69 7.90 2.11 -2.25
C ASN A 69 6.98 2.68 -3.32
N GLU A 70 7.52 2.99 -4.48
CA GLU A 70 6.84 3.70 -5.56
C GLU A 70 6.91 2.91 -6.87
N ALA A 71 5.80 2.84 -7.61
CA ALA A 71 5.75 2.18 -8.90
C ALA A 71 4.64 2.72 -9.83
N LEU A 72 4.49 4.03 -9.97
CA LEU A 72 3.44 4.61 -10.82
C LEU A 72 3.54 4.19 -12.29
N HIS A 73 4.76 4.06 -12.82
CA HIS A 73 5.03 3.61 -14.19
C HIS A 73 6.37 2.85 -14.32
N GLY A 74 6.66 2.00 -13.37
CA GLY A 74 7.90 1.25 -13.17
C GLY A 74 8.40 1.43 -11.74
N VAL A 75 9.31 0.56 -11.29
CA VAL A 75 9.87 0.65 -9.92
C VAL A 75 10.63 1.96 -9.76
N GLY A 76 10.15 2.81 -8.86
CA GLY A 76 10.73 4.12 -8.58
C GLY A 76 11.80 4.09 -7.48
N ARG A 77 12.79 4.97 -7.59
CA ARG A 77 13.77 5.32 -6.55
C ARG A 77 14.61 4.17 -6.00
N ASN A 78 14.72 3.07 -6.74
CA ASN A 78 15.49 1.88 -6.36
C ASN A 78 16.44 1.49 -7.50
N GLY A 79 17.42 2.36 -7.79
CA GLY A 79 18.37 2.16 -8.87
C GLY A 79 17.73 2.14 -10.26
N HIS A 80 18.39 1.46 -11.21
CA HIS A 80 17.86 1.31 -12.58
C HIS A 80 16.67 0.35 -12.60
N ALA A 81 15.62 0.72 -13.33
CA ALA A 81 14.43 -0.07 -13.54
C ALA A 81 13.83 0.22 -14.92
N THR A 82 12.97 -0.66 -15.41
CA THR A 82 12.21 -0.42 -16.63
C THR A 82 11.23 0.74 -16.41
N VAL A 83 11.27 1.72 -17.31
CA VAL A 83 10.36 2.88 -17.30
C VAL A 83 9.30 2.67 -18.39
N PHE A 84 8.05 2.66 -17.97
CA PHE A 84 6.89 2.59 -18.83
C PHE A 84 6.30 3.99 -19.06
N PRO A 85 5.38 4.18 -20.01
CA PRO A 85 4.64 5.44 -20.15
C PRO A 85 3.97 5.85 -18.84
N ILE A 86 3.81 7.17 -18.63
CA ILE A 86 3.07 7.67 -17.46
C ILE A 86 1.64 7.14 -17.46
N THR A 87 1.01 7.13 -16.29
CA THR A 87 -0.33 6.55 -16.06
C THR A 87 -1.38 7.06 -17.02
N MET A 88 -1.40 8.36 -17.33
CA MET A 88 -2.31 8.95 -18.30
C MET A 88 -2.07 8.42 -19.73
N GLY A 89 -0.82 8.21 -20.12
CA GLY A 89 -0.47 7.58 -21.39
C GLY A 89 -0.90 6.11 -21.46
N MET A 90 -0.79 5.38 -20.35
CA MET A 90 -1.32 4.01 -20.25
C MET A 90 -2.86 4.00 -20.33
N ALA A 91 -3.55 4.94 -19.67
CA ALA A 91 -5.01 5.05 -19.73
C ALA A 91 -5.51 5.34 -21.15
N ALA A 92 -4.79 6.17 -21.92
CA ALA A 92 -5.12 6.50 -23.31
C ALA A 92 -5.06 5.31 -24.28
N THR A 93 -4.48 4.19 -23.88
CA THR A 93 -4.52 2.94 -24.67
C THR A 93 -5.88 2.25 -24.64
N PHE A 94 -6.68 2.47 -23.60
CA PHE A 94 -7.92 1.73 -23.28
C PHE A 94 -7.70 0.21 -23.17
N ASP A 95 -6.45 -0.24 -23.04
CA ASP A 95 -6.07 -1.66 -23.01
C ASP A 95 -5.72 -2.11 -21.58
N THR A 96 -6.71 -2.68 -20.90
CA THR A 96 -6.58 -3.17 -19.53
C THR A 96 -5.66 -4.39 -19.43
N VAL A 97 -5.59 -5.20 -20.49
CA VAL A 97 -4.72 -6.39 -20.55
C VAL A 97 -3.26 -5.97 -20.66
N LEU A 98 -2.98 -4.97 -21.49
CA LEU A 98 -1.63 -4.40 -21.60
C LEU A 98 -1.18 -3.81 -20.25
N VAL A 99 -2.04 -3.04 -19.58
CA VAL A 99 -1.72 -2.44 -18.28
C VAL A 99 -1.45 -3.52 -17.23
N GLU A 100 -2.24 -4.59 -17.15
CA GLU A 100 -1.99 -5.70 -16.24
C GLU A 100 -0.64 -6.39 -16.54
N ARG A 101 -0.29 -6.60 -17.81
CA ARG A 101 1.01 -7.15 -18.21
C ARG A 101 2.17 -6.24 -17.84
N ILE A 102 2.04 -4.92 -18.01
CA ILE A 102 3.04 -3.92 -17.58
C ILE A 102 3.29 -4.06 -16.09
N PHE A 103 2.24 -4.03 -15.27
CA PHE A 103 2.40 -4.10 -13.81
C PHE A 103 2.78 -5.50 -13.30
N THR A 104 2.53 -6.55 -14.08
CA THR A 104 3.12 -7.87 -13.83
C THR A 104 4.64 -7.82 -13.97
N ALA A 105 5.15 -7.22 -15.04
CA ALA A 105 6.60 -7.03 -15.23
C ALA A 105 7.21 -6.14 -14.13
N VAL A 106 6.54 -5.04 -13.78
CA VAL A 106 6.95 -4.15 -12.66
C VAL A 106 7.06 -4.94 -11.36
N SER A 107 6.10 -5.80 -11.06
CA SER A 107 6.11 -6.60 -9.85
C SER A 107 7.19 -7.68 -9.83
N ASP A 108 7.54 -8.26 -10.98
CA ASP A 108 8.68 -9.19 -11.11
C ASP A 108 9.99 -8.47 -10.82
N GLU A 109 10.18 -7.30 -11.43
CA GLU A 109 11.37 -6.48 -11.22
C GLU A 109 11.50 -6.02 -9.75
N ALA A 110 10.40 -5.60 -9.12
CA ALA A 110 10.36 -5.24 -7.70
C ALA A 110 10.75 -6.41 -6.79
N ARG A 111 10.28 -7.63 -7.11
CA ARG A 111 10.66 -8.85 -6.37
C ARG A 111 12.14 -9.18 -6.50
N VAL A 112 12.71 -9.04 -7.70
CA VAL A 112 14.14 -9.25 -7.91
C VAL A 112 14.95 -8.26 -7.08
N LYS A 113 14.59 -6.97 -7.11
CA LYS A 113 15.25 -5.92 -6.33
C LYS A 113 15.15 -6.17 -4.82
N TYR A 114 13.99 -6.56 -4.33
CA TYR A 114 13.82 -6.93 -2.92
C TYR A 114 14.69 -8.12 -2.52
N ASN A 115 14.72 -9.16 -3.36
CA ASN A 115 15.57 -10.34 -3.09
C ASN A 115 17.05 -9.98 -3.09
N GLN A 116 17.48 -9.06 -3.96
CA GLN A 116 18.84 -8.54 -3.95
C GLN A 116 19.13 -7.73 -2.69
N ALA A 117 18.21 -6.81 -2.30
CA ALA A 117 18.33 -6.04 -1.07
C ALA A 117 18.46 -6.94 0.17
N ARG A 118 17.71 -8.04 0.21
CA ARG A 118 17.87 -9.05 1.28
C ARG A 118 19.24 -9.71 1.30
N ARG A 119 19.79 -10.06 0.14
CA ARG A 119 21.12 -10.66 0.03
C ARG A 119 22.24 -9.71 0.47
N LEU A 120 22.05 -8.41 0.19
CA LEU A 120 22.99 -7.33 0.51
C LEU A 120 22.79 -6.76 1.92
N GLY A 121 21.72 -7.13 2.63
CA GLY A 121 21.37 -6.57 3.94
C GLY A 121 20.84 -5.14 3.90
N THR A 122 20.41 -4.66 2.72
CA THR A 122 19.91 -3.27 2.50
C THR A 122 18.39 -3.16 2.54
N GLN A 123 17.67 -4.20 2.94
CA GLN A 123 16.20 -4.17 3.06
C GLN A 123 15.68 -3.16 4.11
N ARG A 124 16.57 -2.56 4.90
CA ARG A 124 16.23 -1.46 5.81
C ARG A 124 16.08 -0.12 5.11
N GLU A 125 16.63 0.01 3.92
CA GLU A 125 16.60 1.25 3.18
C GLU A 125 15.21 1.51 2.58
N MET A 126 14.87 2.79 2.43
CA MET A 126 13.64 3.22 1.78
C MET A 126 13.60 2.72 0.33
N TYR A 127 12.44 2.35 -0.16
CA TYR A 127 12.18 1.81 -1.51
C TYR A 127 12.71 0.39 -1.76
N HIS A 128 13.19 -0.33 -0.75
CA HIS A 128 13.75 -1.68 -0.90
C HIS A 128 12.81 -2.79 -0.43
N HIS A 129 11.50 -2.53 -0.36
CA HIS A 129 10.51 -3.50 0.16
C HIS A 129 9.36 -3.79 -0.82
N LEU A 130 8.25 -4.33 -0.34
CA LEU A 130 7.19 -4.97 -1.15
C LEU A 130 5.80 -4.35 -0.99
N SER A 131 5.64 -3.26 -0.24
CA SER A 131 4.45 -2.42 -0.24
C SER A 131 4.66 -1.27 -1.21
N PHE A 132 3.76 -1.08 -2.17
CA PHE A 132 3.89 -0.09 -3.23
C PHE A 132 2.71 0.88 -3.21
N TRP A 133 2.97 2.15 -3.02
CA TRP A 133 1.95 3.20 -2.95
C TRP A 133 1.45 3.60 -4.34
N THR A 134 0.80 2.64 -4.99
CA THR A 134 0.30 2.65 -6.36
C THR A 134 -0.93 1.72 -6.45
N PRO A 135 -2.02 2.11 -7.19
CA PRO A 135 -2.17 3.23 -8.12
C PRO A 135 -2.72 4.52 -7.50
N ASN A 136 -2.47 5.67 -8.15
CA ASN A 136 -3.20 6.90 -7.90
C ASN A 136 -4.49 6.89 -8.74
N ILE A 137 -5.64 6.70 -8.09
CA ILE A 137 -6.97 6.61 -8.71
C ILE A 137 -7.86 7.80 -8.39
N ASN A 138 -7.26 8.93 -8.05
CA ASN A 138 -8.02 10.18 -7.94
C ASN A 138 -8.49 10.65 -9.32
N ILE A 139 -9.64 11.30 -9.37
CA ILE A 139 -10.19 11.87 -10.59
C ILE A 139 -9.53 13.21 -10.87
N PHE A 140 -8.95 13.39 -12.05
CA PHE A 140 -8.30 14.63 -12.47
C PHE A 140 -9.35 15.68 -12.88
N ARG A 141 -9.97 16.34 -11.90
CA ARG A 141 -11.06 17.30 -12.11
C ARG A 141 -10.61 18.76 -12.20
N ASP A 142 -9.44 19.10 -11.65
CA ASP A 142 -8.94 20.48 -11.56
C ASP A 142 -7.55 20.56 -12.20
N PRO A 143 -7.39 21.34 -13.30
CA PRO A 143 -6.09 21.46 -14.00
C PRO A 143 -5.01 22.13 -13.14
N ARG A 144 -5.38 22.79 -12.04
CA ARG A 144 -4.45 23.40 -11.09
C ARG A 144 -3.87 22.40 -10.09
N TRP A 145 -4.34 21.15 -10.12
CA TRP A 145 -3.77 20.11 -9.29
C TRP A 145 -2.44 19.60 -9.87
N GLY A 146 -1.35 19.73 -9.11
CA GLY A 146 0.01 19.42 -9.54
C GLY A 146 0.33 17.93 -9.79
N ARG A 147 -0.61 17.02 -9.44
CA ARG A 147 -0.42 15.57 -9.55
C ARG A 147 -1.35 14.89 -10.59
N GLY A 148 -1.96 15.68 -11.46
CA GLY A 148 -2.86 15.15 -12.49
C GLY A 148 -2.23 14.08 -13.39
N GLN A 149 -0.95 14.25 -13.74
CA GLN A 149 -0.21 13.29 -14.58
C GLN A 149 -0.01 11.90 -13.93
N GLU A 150 -0.19 11.78 -12.62
CA GLU A 150 -0.13 10.49 -11.92
C GLU A 150 -1.41 9.65 -12.08
N THR A 151 -2.49 10.24 -12.63
CA THR A 151 -3.82 9.64 -12.68
C THR A 151 -4.15 9.02 -14.04
N TYR A 152 -5.29 8.36 -14.11
CA TYR A 152 -5.86 7.74 -15.33
C TYR A 152 -6.86 8.68 -16.03
N GLY A 153 -6.92 9.97 -15.65
CA GLY A 153 -7.79 10.97 -16.23
C GLY A 153 -9.00 11.31 -15.37
N GLU A 154 -10.06 11.78 -16.02
CA GLU A 154 -11.27 12.32 -15.34
C GLU A 154 -12.46 11.34 -15.30
N ASP A 155 -12.41 10.25 -16.05
CA ASP A 155 -13.48 9.27 -16.10
C ASP A 155 -13.36 8.23 -14.98
N PRO A 156 -14.39 8.09 -14.11
CA PRO A 156 -14.35 7.17 -12.99
C PRO A 156 -14.31 5.69 -13.40
N TYR A 157 -14.99 5.32 -14.49
CA TYR A 157 -15.02 3.94 -14.96
C TYR A 157 -13.67 3.54 -15.56
N LEU A 158 -13.10 4.36 -16.45
CA LEU A 158 -11.76 4.13 -17.00
C LEU A 158 -10.72 4.02 -15.88
N THR A 159 -10.76 4.95 -14.92
CA THR A 159 -9.88 4.91 -13.75
C THR A 159 -10.03 3.61 -12.95
N ALA A 160 -11.26 3.13 -12.77
CA ALA A 160 -11.52 1.88 -12.04
C ALA A 160 -10.98 0.66 -12.79
N VAL A 161 -11.22 0.54 -14.10
CA VAL A 161 -10.78 -0.65 -14.86
C VAL A 161 -9.26 -0.69 -15.01
N MET A 162 -8.61 0.44 -15.24
CA MET A 162 -7.16 0.56 -15.28
C MET A 162 -6.54 0.29 -13.90
N GLY A 163 -7.09 0.90 -12.84
CA GLY A 163 -6.64 0.67 -11.47
C GLY A 163 -6.75 -0.80 -11.04
N LYS A 164 -7.82 -1.50 -11.43
CA LYS A 164 -7.95 -2.95 -11.19
C LYS A 164 -6.85 -3.75 -11.87
N SER A 165 -6.49 -3.41 -13.12
CA SER A 165 -5.40 -4.07 -13.84
C SER A 165 -4.05 -3.84 -13.17
N VAL A 166 -3.81 -2.63 -12.68
CA VAL A 166 -2.60 -2.32 -11.90
C VAL A 166 -2.53 -3.19 -10.62
N VAL A 167 -3.62 -3.25 -9.86
CA VAL A 167 -3.66 -4.05 -8.62
C VAL A 167 -3.40 -5.53 -8.91
N ARG A 168 -4.05 -6.09 -9.95
CA ARG A 168 -3.85 -7.50 -10.34
C ARG A 168 -2.41 -7.79 -10.76
N GLY A 169 -1.83 -6.93 -11.58
CA GLY A 169 -0.44 -7.07 -12.02
C GLY A 169 0.55 -6.97 -10.86
N LEU A 170 0.34 -6.05 -9.92
CA LEU A 170 1.20 -5.89 -8.74
C LEU A 170 1.04 -7.04 -7.73
N GLN A 171 -0.18 -7.38 -7.38
CA GLN A 171 -0.46 -8.38 -6.33
C GLN A 171 -0.35 -9.82 -6.82
N GLY A 172 -0.48 -10.05 -8.13
CA GLY A 172 -0.57 -11.38 -8.73
C GLY A 172 -1.96 -12.01 -8.59
N PRO A 173 -2.10 -13.33 -8.84
CA PRO A 173 -3.37 -14.03 -8.80
C PRO A 173 -4.05 -13.90 -7.43
N GLN A 174 -5.38 -13.66 -7.44
CA GLN A 174 -6.16 -13.45 -6.20
C GLN A 174 -6.28 -14.72 -5.33
N ASP A 175 -6.15 -15.89 -5.95
CA ASP A 175 -6.18 -17.21 -5.29
C ASP A 175 -4.79 -17.64 -4.80
N ALA A 176 -3.74 -16.86 -5.08
CA ALA A 176 -2.40 -17.15 -4.60
C ALA A 176 -2.35 -17.05 -3.06
N ARG A 177 -1.70 -18.03 -2.44
CA ARG A 177 -1.52 -18.04 -0.98
C ARG A 177 -0.82 -16.78 -0.43
N TYR A 178 0.09 -16.21 -1.18
CA TYR A 178 0.83 -15.02 -0.85
C TYR A 178 0.79 -14.04 -2.01
N GLN A 179 0.50 -12.80 -1.72
CA GLN A 179 0.57 -11.74 -2.70
C GLN A 179 2.02 -11.50 -3.14
N LYS A 180 2.19 -11.14 -4.40
CA LYS A 180 3.49 -10.84 -4.98
C LYS A 180 4.06 -9.54 -4.43
N LEU A 181 3.23 -8.48 -4.42
CA LEU A 181 3.43 -7.19 -3.77
C LEU A 181 2.15 -6.79 -3.06
N LEU A 182 2.21 -5.73 -2.27
CA LEU A 182 1.03 -5.03 -1.74
C LEU A 182 0.82 -3.78 -2.58
N ALA A 183 -0.34 -3.65 -3.21
CA ALA A 183 -0.76 -2.45 -3.92
C ALA A 183 -1.58 -1.54 -3.01
N CYS A 184 -1.47 -0.22 -3.19
CA CYS A 184 -2.13 0.79 -2.37
C CYS A 184 -2.95 1.75 -3.22
N ALA A 185 -4.28 1.73 -3.06
CA ALA A 185 -5.17 2.68 -3.71
C ALA A 185 -5.07 4.06 -3.04
N LYS A 186 -4.72 5.10 -3.79
CA LYS A 186 -4.52 6.45 -3.24
C LYS A 186 -5.14 7.53 -4.12
N HIS A 187 -5.48 8.67 -3.55
CA HIS A 187 -5.49 9.08 -2.15
C HIS A 187 -6.95 9.22 -1.71
N TYR A 188 -7.34 8.52 -0.67
CA TYR A 188 -8.73 8.37 -0.24
C TYR A 188 -9.11 9.47 0.76
N ALA A 189 -9.99 10.44 0.42
CA ALA A 189 -10.73 10.57 -0.82
C ALA A 189 -10.87 12.05 -1.23
N VAL A 190 -11.37 12.25 -2.45
CA VAL A 190 -11.65 13.60 -3.03
C VAL A 190 -10.41 14.48 -3.08
N HIS A 191 -9.26 13.90 -3.35
CA HIS A 191 -7.95 14.54 -3.34
C HIS A 191 -7.52 14.94 -4.76
N SER A 192 -8.08 16.06 -5.27
CA SER A 192 -7.70 16.62 -6.57
C SER A 192 -8.09 18.11 -6.66
N GLY A 193 -7.88 18.83 -5.57
CA GLY A 193 -8.06 20.28 -5.52
C GLY A 193 -6.80 21.03 -5.97
N PRO A 194 -6.85 22.38 -5.98
CA PRO A 194 -5.72 23.20 -6.36
C PRO A 194 -4.46 22.90 -5.51
N GLU A 195 -3.30 22.82 -6.16
CA GLU A 195 -2.05 22.36 -5.55
C GLU A 195 -1.62 23.16 -4.32
N TRP A 196 -1.79 24.51 -4.36
CA TRP A 196 -1.41 25.38 -3.23
C TRP A 196 -2.21 25.15 -1.95
N SER A 197 -3.35 24.43 -2.03
CA SER A 197 -4.20 24.13 -0.89
C SER A 197 -4.19 22.65 -0.51
N ARG A 198 -3.31 21.83 -1.10
CA ARG A 198 -3.28 20.37 -0.95
C ARG A 198 -3.37 19.90 0.50
N HIS A 199 -2.63 20.53 1.41
CA HIS A 199 -2.55 20.18 2.83
C HIS A 199 -3.68 20.79 3.71
N ARG A 200 -4.52 21.65 3.18
CA ARG A 200 -5.58 22.34 3.96
C ARG A 200 -6.94 22.42 3.27
N TYR A 201 -7.01 21.93 2.03
CA TYR A 201 -8.26 21.89 1.29
C TYR A 201 -9.33 21.12 2.06
N ASN A 202 -10.57 21.60 2.04
CA ASN A 202 -11.71 20.92 2.62
C ASN A 202 -12.73 20.62 1.52
N ALA A 203 -12.96 19.34 1.26
CA ALA A 203 -13.95 18.88 0.31
C ALA A 203 -15.34 18.94 0.97
N GLU A 204 -16.10 20.03 0.71
CA GLU A 204 -17.41 20.28 1.30
C GLU A 204 -18.51 20.32 0.24
N ASN A 205 -19.75 20.14 0.68
CA ASN A 205 -20.95 20.25 -0.15
C ASN A 205 -20.97 19.30 -1.36
N ILE A 206 -20.31 18.16 -1.25
CA ILE A 206 -20.30 17.16 -2.30
C ILE A 206 -21.62 16.40 -2.24
N LYS A 207 -22.39 16.42 -3.33
CA LYS A 207 -23.62 15.65 -3.42
C LYS A 207 -23.30 14.16 -3.29
N LEU A 208 -24.17 13.41 -2.61
CA LEU A 208 -24.00 11.97 -2.42
C LEU A 208 -23.78 11.23 -3.75
N ARG A 209 -24.51 11.63 -4.79
CA ARG A 209 -24.36 11.06 -6.11
C ARG A 209 -22.93 11.26 -6.65
N ASP A 210 -22.43 12.48 -6.61
CA ASP A 210 -21.09 12.80 -7.10
C ASP A 210 -20.01 12.11 -6.27
N LEU A 211 -20.21 12.00 -4.95
CA LEU A 211 -19.32 11.28 -4.07
C LEU A 211 -19.20 9.81 -4.49
N HIS A 212 -20.31 9.10 -4.66
CA HIS A 212 -20.31 7.65 -4.93
C HIS A 212 -20.04 7.31 -6.40
N GLU A 213 -20.57 8.11 -7.34
CA GLU A 213 -20.44 7.81 -8.78
C GLU A 213 -19.16 8.37 -9.40
N THR A 214 -18.52 9.36 -8.77
CA THR A 214 -17.29 9.97 -9.27
C THR A 214 -16.09 9.68 -8.36
N TYR A 215 -16.11 10.20 -7.13
CA TYR A 215 -14.89 10.19 -6.30
C TYR A 215 -14.58 8.85 -5.62
N LEU A 216 -15.59 8.10 -5.25
CA LEU A 216 -15.45 6.82 -4.56
C LEU A 216 -15.57 5.62 -5.50
N TYR A 217 -16.00 5.82 -6.73
CA TYR A 217 -16.29 4.73 -7.67
C TYR A 217 -15.07 3.81 -7.87
N ALA A 218 -13.92 4.36 -8.23
CA ALA A 218 -12.71 3.60 -8.45
C ALA A 218 -12.21 2.92 -7.16
N PHE A 219 -12.24 3.60 -6.03
CA PHE A 219 -11.86 3.00 -4.73
C PHE A 219 -12.73 1.79 -4.40
N ARG A 220 -14.05 1.93 -4.53
CA ARG A 220 -14.98 0.82 -4.30
C ARG A 220 -14.68 -0.37 -5.21
N ALA A 221 -14.40 -0.13 -6.49
CA ALA A 221 -14.06 -1.17 -7.44
C ALA A 221 -12.75 -1.89 -7.07
N LEU A 222 -11.70 -1.14 -6.70
CA LEU A 222 -10.43 -1.74 -6.30
C LEU A 222 -10.55 -2.55 -5.00
N VAL A 223 -11.32 -2.08 -4.04
CA VAL A 223 -11.57 -2.80 -2.78
C VAL A 223 -12.38 -4.07 -3.03
N LYS A 224 -13.54 -3.95 -3.71
CA LYS A 224 -14.51 -5.06 -3.81
C LYS A 224 -14.13 -6.09 -4.87
N GLU A 225 -13.54 -5.65 -5.99
CA GLU A 225 -13.32 -6.50 -7.16
C GLU A 225 -11.84 -6.89 -7.35
N ALA A 226 -10.90 -5.98 -7.10
CA ALA A 226 -9.48 -6.27 -7.22
C ALA A 226 -8.81 -6.68 -5.90
N LYS A 227 -9.50 -6.56 -4.76
CA LYS A 227 -8.98 -6.91 -3.43
C LYS A 227 -7.66 -6.22 -3.13
N VAL A 228 -7.61 -4.91 -3.38
CA VAL A 228 -6.42 -4.09 -3.09
C VAL A 228 -6.02 -4.25 -1.62
N ALA A 229 -4.70 -4.43 -1.39
CA ALA A 229 -4.18 -4.72 -0.04
C ALA A 229 -4.16 -3.50 0.88
N GLU A 230 -3.98 -2.31 0.31
CA GLU A 230 -3.82 -1.08 1.08
C GLU A 230 -4.67 0.06 0.48
N VAL A 231 -5.09 0.96 1.36
CA VAL A 231 -5.73 2.24 1.00
C VAL A 231 -4.99 3.35 1.74
N MET A 232 -4.59 4.40 1.01
CA MET A 232 -3.92 5.56 1.59
C MET A 232 -4.91 6.71 1.76
N CYS A 233 -5.11 7.18 2.99
CA CYS A 233 -5.92 8.36 3.26
C CYS A 233 -5.20 9.64 2.83
N ALA A 234 -5.96 10.60 2.33
CA ALA A 234 -5.46 11.80 1.68
C ALA A 234 -5.08 12.92 2.66
N TYR A 235 -4.31 13.91 2.19
CA TYR A 235 -3.96 15.11 2.94
C TYR A 235 -5.15 15.99 3.32
N ASN A 236 -6.12 16.13 2.42
CA ASN A 236 -7.21 17.08 2.58
C ASN A 236 -8.21 16.67 3.67
N ARG A 237 -9.07 17.63 4.03
CA ARG A 237 -10.29 17.36 4.82
C ARG A 237 -11.44 16.92 3.92
N PHE A 238 -12.33 16.17 4.51
CA PHE A 238 -13.63 15.81 3.94
C PHE A 238 -14.71 16.15 4.97
N GLU A 239 -15.63 17.04 4.59
CA GLU A 239 -16.71 17.52 5.47
C GLU A 239 -16.19 18.00 6.84
N GLY A 240 -15.11 18.77 6.81
CA GLY A 240 -14.50 19.37 7.99
C GLY A 240 -13.52 18.47 8.75
N LYS A 241 -13.55 17.15 8.55
CA LYS A 241 -12.60 16.21 9.20
C LYS A 241 -11.42 15.88 8.27
N PRO A 242 -10.19 15.77 8.78
CA PRO A 242 -9.08 15.21 8.00
C PRO A 242 -9.44 13.83 7.44
N CYS A 243 -9.10 13.53 6.19
CA CYS A 243 -9.42 12.23 5.59
C CYS A 243 -8.88 11.07 6.43
N CYS A 244 -7.68 11.23 7.01
CA CYS A 244 -7.06 10.21 7.87
C CYS A 244 -7.70 10.08 9.27
N GLY A 245 -8.61 10.97 9.65
CA GLY A 245 -9.40 10.93 10.88
C GLY A 245 -10.91 10.91 10.64
N SER A 246 -11.35 10.62 9.42
CA SER A 246 -12.77 10.64 9.06
C SER A 246 -13.44 9.29 9.33
N ASP A 247 -14.25 9.20 10.39
CA ASP A 247 -15.06 8.01 10.67
C ASP A 247 -15.96 7.63 9.49
N ARG A 248 -16.51 8.64 8.79
CA ARG A 248 -17.38 8.41 7.62
C ARG A 248 -16.63 7.73 6.50
N LEU A 249 -15.43 8.20 6.15
CA LEU A 249 -14.64 7.60 5.08
C LEU A 249 -14.05 6.26 5.49
N LEU A 250 -13.34 6.22 6.63
CA LEU A 250 -12.52 5.06 6.99
C LEU A 250 -13.32 3.95 7.66
N GLN A 251 -14.27 4.28 8.56
CA GLN A 251 -15.05 3.25 9.23
C GLN A 251 -16.32 2.93 8.45
N GLN A 252 -17.24 3.90 8.28
CA GLN A 252 -18.57 3.63 7.74
C GLN A 252 -18.50 3.15 6.27
N ILE A 253 -17.82 3.88 5.38
CA ILE A 253 -17.76 3.54 3.97
C ILE A 253 -16.74 2.43 3.70
N LEU A 254 -15.47 2.63 4.09
CA LEU A 254 -14.41 1.70 3.72
C LEU A 254 -14.53 0.35 4.43
N ARG A 255 -14.71 0.36 5.77
CA ARG A 255 -14.75 -0.87 6.57
C ARG A 255 -16.12 -1.53 6.55
N ASP A 256 -17.19 -0.77 6.94
CA ASP A 256 -18.49 -1.37 7.19
C ASP A 256 -19.27 -1.62 5.89
N GLU A 257 -19.31 -0.65 4.96
CA GLU A 257 -20.06 -0.79 3.72
C GLU A 257 -19.32 -1.63 2.67
N TRP A 258 -18.00 -1.43 2.51
CA TRP A 258 -17.24 -2.15 1.48
C TRP A 258 -16.54 -3.41 1.99
N GLY A 259 -16.44 -3.60 3.30
CA GLY A 259 -15.81 -4.77 3.93
C GLY A 259 -14.30 -4.81 3.74
N PHE A 260 -13.63 -3.66 3.71
CA PHE A 260 -12.18 -3.61 3.56
C PHE A 260 -11.47 -4.11 4.81
N GLU A 261 -10.71 -5.19 4.70
CA GLU A 261 -9.92 -5.76 5.81
C GLU A 261 -8.41 -5.45 5.73
N GLY A 262 -7.97 -4.76 4.65
CA GLY A 262 -6.55 -4.44 4.43
C GLY A 262 -6.02 -3.30 5.30
N LEU A 263 -4.80 -2.87 5.00
CA LEU A 263 -4.14 -1.78 5.70
C LEU A 263 -4.69 -0.42 5.25
N VAL A 264 -4.92 0.49 6.20
CA VAL A 264 -5.03 1.92 5.94
C VAL A 264 -3.72 2.59 6.34
N THR A 265 -3.08 3.26 5.39
CA THR A 265 -1.89 4.08 5.65
C THR A 265 -2.20 5.56 5.44
N SER A 266 -1.47 6.46 6.10
CA SER A 266 -1.56 7.89 5.83
C SER A 266 -0.65 8.27 4.66
N ASP A 267 -1.01 9.32 3.93
CA ASP A 267 -0.04 10.00 3.06
C ASP A 267 1.09 10.62 3.89
N CYS A 268 2.22 10.94 3.25
CA CYS A 268 3.45 11.39 3.90
C CYS A 268 3.22 12.63 4.78
N GLY A 269 3.24 12.47 6.09
CA GLY A 269 3.01 13.57 7.02
C GLY A 269 1.55 14.04 7.13
N ALA A 270 0.57 13.31 6.57
CA ALA A 270 -0.84 13.72 6.62
C ALA A 270 -1.41 13.80 8.05
N ILE A 271 -0.85 13.06 8.99
CA ILE A 271 -1.22 13.19 10.41
C ILE A 271 -0.68 14.51 10.99
N ASP A 272 0.47 14.98 10.53
CA ASP A 272 1.00 16.29 10.93
C ASP A 272 0.10 17.44 10.46
N ASP A 273 -0.58 17.30 9.33
CA ASP A 273 -1.54 18.28 8.82
C ASP A 273 -2.72 18.55 9.78
N PHE A 274 -3.00 17.65 10.73
CA PHE A 274 -4.08 17.86 11.70
C PHE A 274 -3.82 19.07 12.60
N TRP A 275 -2.56 19.36 12.92
CA TRP A 275 -2.19 20.35 13.93
C TRP A 275 -1.18 21.41 13.48
N LYS A 276 -0.38 21.17 12.43
CA LYS A 276 0.63 22.13 11.96
C LYS A 276 0.01 23.38 11.31
N ASP A 277 0.74 24.49 11.35
CA ASP A 277 0.28 25.80 10.87
C ASP A 277 -0.13 25.84 9.39
N TYR A 278 0.50 25.02 8.57
CA TYR A 278 0.16 24.89 7.15
C TYR A 278 -1.00 23.93 6.87
N GLY A 279 -1.46 23.20 7.89
CA GLY A 279 -2.45 22.14 7.79
C GLY A 279 -3.87 22.59 8.16
N HIS A 280 -4.56 21.72 8.89
CA HIS A 280 -6.01 21.82 9.12
C HIS A 280 -6.41 22.59 10.36
N HIS A 281 -5.52 22.78 11.32
CA HIS A 281 -5.83 23.27 12.68
C HIS A 281 -6.99 22.50 13.34
N TYR A 282 -7.09 21.19 13.06
CA TYR A 282 -8.15 20.33 13.56
C TYR A 282 -7.86 19.88 14.98
N SER A 283 -6.62 19.62 15.31
CA SER A 283 -6.16 19.30 16.68
C SER A 283 -5.15 20.33 17.19
N LYS A 284 -5.01 20.43 18.51
CA LYS A 284 -4.10 21.38 19.15
C LYS A 284 -2.63 20.96 19.14
N GLY A 285 -2.34 19.71 18.82
CA GLY A 285 -0.98 19.19 18.79
C GLY A 285 -0.92 17.69 18.46
N LYS A 286 0.29 17.15 18.48
CA LYS A 286 0.57 15.74 18.15
C LYS A 286 -0.27 14.75 18.94
N THR A 287 -0.38 14.92 20.24
CA THR A 287 -1.07 13.97 21.13
C THR A 287 -2.55 13.87 20.77
N GLU A 288 -3.21 15.04 20.58
CA GLU A 288 -4.62 15.06 20.18
C GLU A 288 -4.83 14.56 18.73
N ALA A 289 -3.84 14.70 17.87
CA ALA A 289 -3.92 14.23 16.47
C ALA A 289 -3.92 12.70 16.35
N VAL A 290 -3.41 11.98 17.35
CA VAL A 290 -3.27 10.51 17.36
C VAL A 290 -4.18 9.82 18.38
N SER A 291 -4.96 10.60 19.13
CA SER A 291 -5.96 10.10 20.10
C SER A 291 -7.30 9.87 19.42
#